data_7a2a9e37f0691dbc9fd884f57275c042
#
_entry.id   7a2a9e37f0691dbc9fd884f57275c042
#
_cell.length_a   1.000
_cell.length_b   1.000
_cell.length_c   1.000
_cell.angle_alpha   90.00
_cell.angle_beta   90.00
_cell.angle_gamma   90.00
#
_symmetry.space_group_name_H-M   'P 1'
#
loop_
_entity.id
_entity.type
_entity.pdbx_description
1 polymer ?
#
loop_
_entity_poly.entity_id
_entity_poly.type
_entity_poly.pdbx_seq_one_letter_code
_entity_poly.pdbx_strand_id
1 'polypeptide(L)'
;GSLIEIWKVLQICIENDIIIIMQAANTGLTGGSTPYGHDYDRPIIIINNMRVNDIHIIDKGNQIIGFAGSTLYELESELSSYSREPHSVIGSSCIGASIVGGICNNSGGALIKRGPAYTELSLYARLNTNGKLILVNELDVDLGNDPISILENLQKKKYNKDQVKFSKKLASDHEYQNRLRDIKANSPARFNADKRRLNGASGCAGKIAVFAVRVDTYPKPKQKKVFYVGSNNSAIFNRIRKHILTKFENLPISGEYIHRDCYDITKQYSKDTFIVVDRMGASFMPKLFEFKRRIDLFAQKFSLLPNKLSDKLLQFISYLLPNHLPDRMEQYRNKYEHHWIIEMSDEGILEARTFFNRFFKENEGNFFECDQREAEKAILHRFVAASSLPRYKVMNNESTGEMLSLDIALPRNEENWFEELPPEIESFLKIKLYYGHLFCHVIHQNYLLKKGVKAEDVW
;
A
#
# COMPACT_ATOMS: atom_id res chain seq x y z
N GLY A 1 -9.70 18.53 17.19
CA GLY A 1 -8.68 17.59 17.60
C GLY A 1 -7.31 18.22 17.68
N SER A 2 -6.62 17.95 18.78
CA SER A 2 -5.25 18.41 18.97
C SER A 2 -4.38 17.28 19.54
N LEU A 3 -3.06 17.39 19.41
CA LEU A 3 -2.13 16.43 20.00
C LEU A 3 -2.29 16.37 21.53
N ILE A 4 -2.55 17.51 22.17
CA ILE A 4 -2.78 17.59 23.62
C ILE A 4 -4.08 16.88 24.02
N GLU A 5 -5.15 17.01 23.24
CA GLU A 5 -6.41 16.28 23.51
C GLU A 5 -6.21 14.77 23.42
N ILE A 6 -5.48 14.26 22.42
CA ILE A 6 -5.14 12.84 22.32
C ILE A 6 -4.37 12.40 23.57
N TRP A 7 -3.35 13.16 24.00
CA TRP A 7 -2.58 12.87 25.20
C TRP A 7 -3.47 12.75 26.45
N LYS A 8 -4.37 13.70 26.65
CA LYS A 8 -5.32 13.68 27.79
C LYS A 8 -6.28 12.50 27.74
N VAL A 9 -6.78 12.16 26.55
CA VAL A 9 -7.65 10.97 26.36
C VAL A 9 -6.89 9.69 26.70
N LEU A 10 -5.63 9.57 26.27
CA LEU A 10 -4.78 8.42 26.63
C LEU A 10 -4.59 8.31 28.15
N GLN A 11 -4.34 9.43 28.85
CA GLN A 11 -4.22 9.44 30.31
C GLN A 11 -5.50 8.91 30.98
N ILE A 12 -6.66 9.44 30.60
CA ILE A 12 -7.96 9.02 31.14
C ILE A 12 -8.21 7.53 30.87
N CYS A 13 -7.91 7.05 29.67
CA CYS A 13 -8.10 5.63 29.31
C CYS A 13 -7.23 4.71 30.18
N ILE A 14 -5.98 5.08 30.44
CA ILE A 14 -5.06 4.30 31.26
C ILE A 14 -5.49 4.30 32.72
N GLU A 15 -5.89 5.46 33.26
CA GLU A 15 -6.40 5.59 34.63
C GLU A 15 -7.66 4.77 34.91
N ASN A 16 -8.46 4.51 33.84
CA ASN A 16 -9.71 3.75 33.92
C ASN A 16 -9.62 2.35 33.30
N ASP A 17 -8.42 1.86 33.03
CA ASP A 17 -8.14 0.54 32.46
C ASP A 17 -8.95 0.23 31.18
N ILE A 18 -9.03 1.20 30.27
CA ILE A 18 -9.75 1.12 29.00
C ILE A 18 -8.83 0.67 27.88
N ILE A 19 -9.26 -0.29 27.07
CA ILE A 19 -8.55 -0.73 25.86
C ILE A 19 -8.57 0.39 24.82
N ILE A 20 -7.37 0.75 24.28
CA ILE A 20 -7.22 1.81 23.32
C ILE A 20 -6.89 1.21 21.94
N ILE A 21 -7.67 1.58 20.92
CA ILE A 21 -7.40 1.28 19.53
C ILE A 21 -7.14 2.59 18.80
N MET A 22 -5.89 2.81 18.38
CA MET A 22 -5.53 3.98 17.56
C MET A 22 -5.93 3.73 16.11
N GLN A 23 -6.63 4.68 15.52
CA GLN A 23 -7.13 4.57 14.15
C GLN A 23 -6.85 5.85 13.37
N ALA A 24 -6.46 5.73 12.11
CA ALA A 24 -6.44 6.82 11.13
C ALA A 24 -7.48 6.53 10.04
N ALA A 25 -7.07 6.36 8.78
CA ALA A 25 -7.98 6.12 7.66
C ALA A 25 -8.61 4.71 7.62
N ASN A 26 -8.20 3.81 8.50
CA ASN A 26 -8.69 2.42 8.58
C ASN A 26 -8.62 1.65 7.25
N THR A 27 -7.50 1.79 6.54
CA THR A 27 -7.25 1.16 5.23
C THR A 27 -6.43 -0.13 5.31
N GLY A 28 -5.96 -0.51 6.50
CA GLY A 28 -5.15 -1.71 6.70
C GLY A 28 -5.96 -3.00 6.54
N LEU A 29 -5.49 -3.91 5.69
CA LEU A 29 -6.17 -5.18 5.40
C LEU A 29 -6.18 -6.15 6.58
N THR A 30 -5.21 -6.03 7.50
CA THR A 30 -5.10 -6.89 8.69
C THR A 30 -6.07 -6.53 9.82
N GLY A 31 -6.83 -5.43 9.68
CA GLY A 31 -7.82 -5.01 10.67
C GLY A 31 -7.27 -4.48 11.99
N GLY A 32 -5.98 -4.21 12.11
CA GLY A 32 -5.32 -3.81 13.38
C GLY A 32 -5.82 -2.50 14.00
N SER A 33 -6.57 -1.69 13.27
CA SER A 33 -7.20 -0.45 13.74
C SER A 33 -8.71 -0.57 13.98
N THR A 34 -9.22 -1.82 14.07
CA THR A 34 -10.64 -2.12 14.27
C THR A 34 -10.79 -3.19 15.36
N PRO A 35 -11.79 -3.12 16.26
CA PRO A 35 -12.07 -4.20 17.19
C PRO A 35 -12.34 -5.51 16.44
N TYR A 36 -11.82 -6.62 16.98
CA TYR A 36 -12.00 -7.96 16.44
C TYR A 36 -12.70 -8.86 17.47
N GLY A 37 -13.79 -9.51 17.07
CA GLY A 37 -14.58 -10.33 18.00
C GLY A 37 -15.40 -9.52 19.01
N HIS A 38 -15.90 -10.20 20.04
CA HIS A 38 -16.76 -9.64 21.08
C HIS A 38 -16.33 -10.02 22.51
N ASP A 39 -15.18 -10.65 22.66
CA ASP A 39 -14.66 -11.27 23.87
C ASP A 39 -13.64 -10.40 24.62
N TYR A 40 -13.77 -9.09 24.49
CA TYR A 40 -12.95 -8.15 25.26
C TYR A 40 -13.36 -8.12 26.73
N ASP A 41 -12.38 -8.17 27.61
CA ASP A 41 -12.55 -8.16 29.07
C ASP A 41 -12.80 -6.77 29.67
N ARG A 42 -12.68 -5.71 28.85
CA ARG A 42 -12.77 -4.31 29.30
C ARG A 42 -13.40 -3.43 28.22
N PRO A 43 -13.90 -2.23 28.58
CA PRO A 43 -14.37 -1.26 27.62
C PRO A 43 -13.30 -0.87 26.58
N ILE A 44 -13.73 -0.62 25.34
CA ILE A 44 -12.86 -0.22 24.23
C ILE A 44 -13.16 1.20 23.82
N ILE A 45 -12.11 1.99 23.56
CA ILE A 45 -12.21 3.29 22.89
C ILE A 45 -11.40 3.26 21.60
N ILE A 46 -12.02 3.68 20.49
CA ILE A 46 -11.34 3.94 19.22
C ILE A 46 -11.00 5.44 19.16
N ILE A 47 -9.71 5.75 19.11
CA ILE A 47 -9.23 7.12 18.94
C ILE A 47 -8.91 7.35 17.47
N ASN A 48 -9.82 8.03 16.75
CA ASN A 48 -9.61 8.37 15.35
C ASN A 48 -8.80 9.67 15.21
N ASN A 49 -7.65 9.56 14.56
CA ASN A 49 -6.66 10.64 14.43
C ASN A 49 -6.80 11.51 13.19
N MET A 50 -7.76 11.24 12.29
CA MET A 50 -7.88 11.92 10.99
C MET A 50 -8.01 13.45 11.07
N ARG A 51 -8.36 13.99 12.22
CA ARG A 51 -8.44 15.44 12.47
C ARG A 51 -7.13 16.08 12.92
N VAL A 52 -6.08 15.28 13.07
CA VAL A 52 -4.73 15.73 13.48
C VAL A 52 -3.79 15.39 12.33
N ASN A 53 -3.83 16.23 11.28
CA ASN A 53 -3.28 15.91 9.95
C ASN A 53 -2.30 16.96 9.43
N ASP A 54 -1.67 17.75 10.30
CA ASP A 54 -0.66 18.71 9.87
C ASP A 54 0.58 18.02 9.29
N ILE A 55 1.18 18.65 8.27
CA ILE A 55 2.44 18.24 7.64
C ILE A 55 3.41 19.42 7.73
N HIS A 56 4.55 19.22 8.36
CA HIS A 56 5.60 20.24 8.43
C HIS A 56 6.71 19.89 7.45
N ILE A 57 6.86 20.71 6.42
CA ILE A 57 8.00 20.63 5.51
C ILE A 57 9.24 21.16 6.22
N ILE A 58 10.31 20.38 6.24
CA ILE A 58 11.61 20.73 6.83
C ILE A 58 12.72 20.49 5.80
N ASP A 59 13.90 21.05 6.06
CA ASP A 59 15.09 20.93 5.22
C ASP A 59 14.80 21.16 3.72
N LYS A 60 14.13 22.25 3.39
CA LYS A 60 13.77 22.61 2.00
C LYS A 60 12.98 21.51 1.25
N GLY A 61 12.22 20.72 1.98
CA GLY A 61 11.44 19.61 1.44
C GLY A 61 12.14 18.26 1.44
N ASN A 62 13.42 18.15 1.83
CA ASN A 62 14.11 16.86 1.89
C ASN A 62 13.51 15.92 2.93
N GLN A 63 12.93 16.47 3.98
CA GLN A 63 12.20 15.72 4.99
C GLN A 63 10.91 16.42 5.38
N ILE A 64 10.00 15.65 5.97
CA ILE A 64 8.76 16.17 6.54
C ILE A 64 8.55 15.59 7.94
N ILE A 65 7.73 16.29 8.74
CA ILE A 65 7.10 15.72 9.92
C ILE A 65 5.61 15.61 9.61
N GLY A 66 5.09 14.36 9.57
CA GLY A 66 3.68 14.09 9.36
C GLY A 66 2.99 13.65 10.65
N PHE A 67 1.83 14.21 10.94
CA PHE A 67 1.03 13.88 12.12
C PHE A 67 0.20 12.61 11.89
N ALA A 68 -0.39 12.07 12.94
CA ALA A 68 -1.03 10.76 12.93
C ALA A 68 -2.17 10.60 11.91
N GLY A 69 -2.85 11.68 11.57
CA GLY A 69 -3.94 11.71 10.58
C GLY A 69 -3.53 12.17 9.18
N SER A 70 -2.29 12.63 8.98
CA SER A 70 -1.81 13.09 7.66
C SER A 70 -1.81 11.95 6.65
N THR A 71 -2.30 12.20 5.45
CA THR A 71 -2.41 11.19 4.40
C THR A 71 -1.30 11.29 3.35
N LEU A 72 -1.05 10.20 2.64
CA LEU A 72 -0.03 10.17 1.58
C LEU A 72 -0.39 11.06 0.40
N TYR A 73 -1.68 11.21 0.06
CA TYR A 73 -2.07 12.10 -1.04
C TYR A 73 -1.98 13.59 -0.65
N GLU A 74 -2.26 13.95 0.62
CA GLU A 74 -1.99 15.31 1.12
C GLU A 74 -0.49 15.61 1.04
N LEU A 75 0.35 14.66 1.47
CA LEU A 75 1.80 14.78 1.36
C LEU A 75 2.26 14.94 -0.10
N GLU A 76 1.72 14.19 -1.03
CA GLU A 76 2.04 14.32 -2.45
C GLU A 76 1.69 15.73 -2.98
N SER A 77 0.52 16.26 -2.60
CA SER A 77 0.10 17.62 -2.94
C SER A 77 1.06 18.67 -2.39
N GLU A 78 1.41 18.59 -1.11
CA GLU A 78 2.34 19.51 -0.45
C GLU A 78 3.75 19.48 -1.08
N LEU A 79 4.24 18.29 -1.41
CA LEU A 79 5.57 18.11 -2.00
C LEU A 79 5.68 18.56 -3.47
N SER A 80 4.56 18.74 -4.16
CA SER A 80 4.54 19.12 -5.57
C SER A 80 5.27 20.44 -5.84
N SER A 81 5.14 21.43 -4.93
CA SER A 81 5.81 22.73 -5.02
C SER A 81 7.33 22.65 -4.80
N TYR A 82 7.83 21.55 -4.24
CA TYR A 82 9.23 21.27 -4.00
C TYR A 82 9.87 20.38 -5.05
N SER A 83 9.13 19.97 -6.09
CA SER A 83 9.56 18.97 -7.08
C SER A 83 10.00 17.64 -6.41
N ARG A 84 9.26 17.22 -5.38
CA ARG A 84 9.56 16.02 -4.60
C ARG A 84 8.35 15.08 -4.54
N GLU A 85 8.59 13.86 -4.13
CA GLU A 85 7.61 12.79 -3.98
C GLU A 85 7.66 12.18 -2.57
N PRO A 86 6.56 11.60 -2.07
CA PRO A 86 6.50 10.91 -0.78
C PRO A 86 7.52 9.78 -0.65
N HIS A 87 7.88 9.46 0.60
CA HIS A 87 8.74 8.32 0.95
C HIS A 87 8.16 6.95 0.52
N SER A 88 6.86 6.84 0.42
CA SER A 88 6.16 5.59 0.13
C SER A 88 4.90 5.85 -0.72
N VAL A 89 4.58 4.90 -1.58
CA VAL A 89 3.27 4.76 -2.24
C VAL A 89 2.82 3.34 -1.96
N ILE A 90 1.75 3.18 -1.21
CA ILE A 90 1.12 1.90 -0.90
C ILE A 90 -0.23 1.78 -1.60
N GLY A 91 -0.71 0.56 -1.82
CA GLY A 91 -1.96 0.33 -2.57
C GLY A 91 -3.17 1.09 -2.03
N SER A 92 -3.21 1.38 -0.73
CA SER A 92 -4.28 2.17 -0.10
C SER A 92 -4.05 3.69 -0.10
N SER A 93 -2.98 4.20 -0.74
CA SER A 93 -2.72 5.65 -0.80
C SER A 93 -3.88 6.41 -1.42
N CYS A 94 -4.49 5.87 -2.47
CA CYS A 94 -5.64 6.48 -3.14
C CYS A 94 -6.91 6.53 -2.30
N ILE A 95 -7.04 5.73 -1.25
CA ILE A 95 -8.19 5.72 -0.35
C ILE A 95 -7.90 6.43 0.97
N GLY A 96 -6.81 7.18 1.04
CA GLY A 96 -6.48 8.04 2.17
C GLY A 96 -5.59 7.42 3.23
N ALA A 97 -4.78 6.42 2.90
CA ALA A 97 -3.82 5.83 3.84
C ALA A 97 -2.95 6.90 4.50
N SER A 98 -2.80 6.84 5.83
CA SER A 98 -2.00 7.80 6.58
C SER A 98 -0.51 7.47 6.54
N ILE A 99 0.32 8.51 6.63
CA ILE A 99 1.79 8.40 6.72
C ILE A 99 2.16 7.53 7.93
N VAL A 100 1.63 7.87 9.10
CA VAL A 100 1.91 7.15 10.36
C VAL A 100 1.42 5.71 10.30
N GLY A 101 0.22 5.45 9.74
CA GLY A 101 -0.29 4.09 9.57
C GLY A 101 0.63 3.22 8.71
N GLY A 102 1.20 3.79 7.63
CA GLY A 102 2.21 3.13 6.80
C GLY A 102 3.46 2.76 7.60
N ILE A 103 3.99 3.67 8.40
CA ILE A 103 5.16 3.46 9.27
C ILE A 103 4.87 2.41 10.35
N CYS A 104 3.74 2.51 11.05
CA CYS A 104 3.37 1.57 12.12
C CYS A 104 3.25 0.12 11.64
N ASN A 105 2.95 -0.08 10.37
CA ASN A 105 2.83 -1.41 9.78
C ASN A 105 4.02 -1.82 8.91
N ASN A 106 5.10 -1.03 8.83
CA ASN A 106 6.19 -1.22 7.87
C ASN A 106 5.65 -1.50 6.46
N SER A 107 4.60 -0.75 6.07
CA SER A 107 3.88 -1.01 4.83
C SER A 107 4.81 -0.90 3.65
N GLY A 108 4.87 -1.96 2.86
CA GLY A 108 5.63 -1.95 1.64
C GLY A 108 4.78 -1.43 0.50
N GLY A 109 5.41 -0.75 -0.44
CA GLY A 109 4.78 -0.27 -1.67
C GLY A 109 5.47 -0.79 -2.91
N ALA A 110 5.01 -0.29 -4.05
CA ALA A 110 5.55 -0.59 -5.36
C ALA A 110 6.97 -0.07 -5.58
N LEU A 111 7.43 0.90 -4.76
CA LEU A 111 8.64 1.68 -5.02
C LEU A 111 9.92 0.92 -4.66
N ILE A 112 10.67 0.54 -5.68
CA ILE A 112 11.85 -0.32 -5.57
C ILE A 112 13.02 0.41 -4.92
N LYS A 113 13.19 1.70 -5.18
CA LYS A 113 14.32 2.49 -4.67
C LYS A 113 14.18 2.90 -3.21
N ARG A 114 12.96 2.87 -2.64
CA ARG A 114 12.63 3.47 -1.32
C ARG A 114 12.32 2.44 -0.23
N GLY A 115 11.94 1.22 -0.61
CA GLY A 115 11.61 0.16 0.32
C GLY A 115 10.31 0.36 1.11
N PRO A 116 10.16 -0.32 2.25
CA PRO A 116 9.02 -0.17 3.12
C PRO A 116 9.00 1.22 3.78
N ALA A 117 7.82 1.64 4.22
CA ALA A 117 7.67 2.82 5.05
C ALA A 117 8.39 2.59 6.38
N TYR A 118 9.46 3.35 6.63
CA TYR A 118 10.35 3.19 7.78
C TYR A 118 10.92 4.52 8.24
N THR A 119 11.05 4.68 9.55
CA THR A 119 11.81 5.77 10.18
C THR A 119 12.18 5.39 11.61
N GLU A 120 13.31 5.92 12.09
CA GLU A 120 13.71 5.90 13.50
C GLU A 120 13.32 7.18 14.23
N LEU A 121 12.71 8.11 13.51
CA LEU A 121 12.38 9.46 13.98
C LEU A 121 10.89 9.58 14.23
N SER A 122 10.46 9.48 15.49
CA SER A 122 9.04 9.50 15.84
C SER A 122 8.75 10.14 17.20
N LEU A 123 7.52 10.62 17.36
CA LEU A 123 6.96 11.08 18.63
C LEU A 123 5.81 10.15 19.02
N TYR A 124 5.93 9.49 20.16
CA TYR A 124 4.94 8.50 20.59
C TYR A 124 4.79 8.42 22.09
N ALA A 125 3.63 7.97 22.54
CA ALA A 125 3.36 7.63 23.93
C ALA A 125 3.46 6.11 24.14
N ARG A 126 3.99 5.71 25.29
CA ARG A 126 4.01 4.33 25.76
C ARG A 126 3.88 4.26 27.29
N LEU A 127 3.52 3.09 27.78
CA LEU A 127 3.68 2.80 29.23
C LEU A 127 5.13 2.46 29.52
N ASN A 128 5.64 3.00 30.62
CA ASN A 128 6.91 2.56 31.18
C ASN A 128 6.73 1.29 32.04
N THR A 129 7.80 0.77 32.61
CA THR A 129 7.81 -0.44 33.45
C THR A 129 6.91 -0.33 34.70
N ASN A 130 6.59 0.89 35.16
CA ASN A 130 5.73 1.17 36.29
C ASN A 130 4.26 1.43 35.89
N GLY A 131 3.89 1.18 34.63
CA GLY A 131 2.55 1.42 34.09
C GLY A 131 2.20 2.89 33.89
N LYS A 132 3.17 3.83 34.03
CA LYS A 132 2.94 5.26 33.82
C LYS A 132 3.09 5.61 32.34
N LEU A 133 2.16 6.42 31.81
CA LEU A 133 2.23 6.98 30.47
C LEU A 133 3.39 7.97 30.36
N ILE A 134 4.25 7.77 29.40
CA ILE A 134 5.36 8.66 29.04
C ILE A 134 5.30 9.04 27.57
N LEU A 135 5.70 10.27 27.25
CA LEU A 135 5.90 10.74 25.89
C LEU A 135 7.38 10.63 25.53
N VAL A 136 7.67 9.98 24.41
CA VAL A 136 9.03 9.78 23.91
C VAL A 136 9.20 10.63 22.65
N ASN A 137 10.10 11.60 22.70
CA ASN A 137 10.43 12.45 21.55
C ASN A 137 11.74 11.96 20.92
N GLU A 138 11.62 11.30 19.78
CA GLU A 138 12.73 10.85 18.94
C GLU A 138 12.73 11.52 17.56
N LEU A 139 12.00 12.65 17.38
CA LEU A 139 11.94 13.38 16.11
C LEU A 139 13.25 14.09 15.74
N ASP A 140 14.23 14.13 16.64
CA ASP A 140 15.41 15.00 16.52
C ASP A 140 15.02 16.50 16.36
N VAL A 141 13.98 16.91 17.08
CA VAL A 141 13.55 18.31 17.18
C VAL A 141 13.44 18.66 18.65
N ASP A 142 14.08 19.76 19.03
CA ASP A 142 13.97 20.27 20.38
C ASP A 142 12.64 21.00 20.56
N LEU A 143 11.73 20.36 21.27
CA LEU A 143 10.35 20.80 21.49
C LEU A 143 10.06 21.13 22.97
N GLY A 144 11.05 21.02 23.85
CA GLY A 144 10.89 21.17 25.29
C GLY A 144 11.02 19.86 26.06
N ASN A 145 10.76 19.91 27.38
CA ASN A 145 11.09 18.78 28.27
C ASN A 145 9.86 18.07 28.88
N ASP A 146 8.67 18.64 28.79
CA ASP A 146 7.44 18.04 29.31
C ASP A 146 6.45 17.74 28.18
N PRO A 147 5.56 16.76 28.39
CA PRO A 147 4.64 16.32 27.33
C PRO A 147 3.77 17.43 26.74
N ILE A 148 3.28 18.35 27.56
CA ILE A 148 2.38 19.41 27.08
C ILE A 148 3.13 20.40 26.22
N SER A 149 4.29 20.86 26.67
CA SER A 149 5.17 21.77 25.90
C SER A 149 5.61 21.14 24.58
N ILE A 150 6.03 19.86 24.59
CA ILE A 150 6.42 19.13 23.37
C ILE A 150 5.28 19.10 22.36
N LEU A 151 4.08 18.67 22.78
CA LEU A 151 2.93 18.55 21.90
C LEU A 151 2.43 19.89 21.39
N GLU A 152 2.41 20.92 22.25
CA GLU A 152 2.00 22.27 21.86
C GLU A 152 2.98 22.89 20.86
N ASN A 153 4.29 22.81 21.15
CA ASN A 153 5.33 23.39 20.30
C ASN A 153 5.39 22.68 18.94
N LEU A 154 5.19 21.36 18.91
CA LEU A 154 5.06 20.64 17.66
C LEU A 154 3.81 21.10 16.89
N GLN A 155 2.63 21.05 17.49
CA GLN A 155 1.38 21.37 16.82
C GLN A 155 1.35 22.80 16.28
N LYS A 156 1.87 23.76 17.04
CA LYS A 156 1.92 25.18 16.64
C LYS A 156 3.16 25.55 15.82
N LYS A 157 3.99 24.55 15.46
CA LYS A 157 5.27 24.75 14.76
C LYS A 157 6.17 25.79 15.43
N LYS A 158 6.19 25.80 16.76
CA LYS A 158 7.02 26.71 17.57
C LYS A 158 8.44 26.14 17.72
N TYR A 159 9.12 25.93 16.63
CA TYR A 159 10.53 25.57 16.56
C TYR A 159 11.14 26.13 15.27
N ASN A 160 12.42 26.48 15.35
CA ASN A 160 13.20 27.01 14.25
C ASN A 160 14.15 25.95 13.65
N LYS A 161 14.93 26.32 12.64
CA LYS A 161 15.86 25.41 11.95
C LYS A 161 16.97 24.90 12.88
N ASP A 162 17.42 25.67 13.84
CA ASP A 162 18.53 25.30 14.74
C ASP A 162 18.09 24.25 15.77
N GLN A 163 16.79 24.14 16.02
CA GLN A 163 16.18 23.16 16.90
C GLN A 163 15.93 21.82 16.17
N VAL A 164 16.02 21.78 14.82
CA VAL A 164 15.94 20.56 14.03
C VAL A 164 17.35 19.98 13.89
N LYS A 165 17.58 18.85 14.55
CA LYS A 165 18.87 18.16 14.53
C LYS A 165 18.88 17.08 13.43
N PHE A 166 20.07 16.74 12.94
CA PHE A 166 20.29 15.64 11.99
C PHE A 166 21.29 14.67 12.62
N SER A 167 20.77 13.73 13.38
CA SER A 167 21.55 12.67 14.01
C SER A 167 21.88 11.54 13.02
N LYS A 168 22.41 10.45 13.54
CA LYS A 168 22.63 9.22 12.75
C LYS A 168 21.35 8.38 12.56
N LYS A 169 20.22 8.79 13.17
CA LYS A 169 18.94 8.11 13.04
C LYS A 169 18.41 8.22 11.60
N LEU A 170 17.85 7.14 11.11
CA LEU A 170 17.38 7.02 9.74
C LEU A 170 15.94 7.52 9.61
N ALA A 171 15.69 8.37 8.63
CA ALA A 171 14.36 8.82 8.23
C ALA A 171 13.76 7.98 7.08
N SER A 172 14.47 6.96 6.61
CA SER A 172 14.04 5.95 5.62
C SER A 172 14.98 4.74 5.62
N ASP A 173 14.62 3.66 4.90
CA ASP A 173 15.47 2.47 4.73
C ASP A 173 16.54 2.69 3.65
N HIS A 174 17.72 3.14 4.05
CA HIS A 174 18.84 3.39 3.14
C HIS A 174 19.54 2.11 2.63
N GLU A 175 19.27 0.93 3.22
CA GLU A 175 19.90 -0.32 2.83
C GLU A 175 19.07 -1.15 1.85
N TYR A 176 17.82 -0.74 1.61
CA TYR A 176 16.87 -1.56 0.87
C TYR A 176 17.31 -1.89 -0.54
N GLN A 177 17.89 -0.93 -1.28
CA GLN A 177 18.37 -1.18 -2.65
C GLN A 177 19.47 -2.24 -2.69
N ASN A 178 20.43 -2.19 -1.77
CA ASN A 178 21.51 -3.17 -1.68
C ASN A 178 20.96 -4.56 -1.35
N ARG A 179 20.01 -4.62 -0.42
CA ARG A 179 19.33 -5.86 -0.06
C ARG A 179 18.57 -6.44 -1.25
N LEU A 180 17.87 -5.62 -2.01
CA LEU A 180 17.11 -6.05 -3.18
C LEU A 180 18.04 -6.61 -4.28
N ARG A 181 19.23 -6.01 -4.46
CA ARG A 181 20.25 -6.46 -5.43
C ARG A 181 20.92 -7.78 -5.04
N ASP A 182 20.91 -8.16 -3.77
CA ASP A 182 21.41 -9.46 -3.30
C ASP A 182 20.40 -10.58 -3.60
N ILE A 183 20.32 -10.96 -4.86
CA ILE A 183 19.39 -11.99 -5.37
C ILE A 183 19.71 -13.42 -4.93
N LYS A 184 20.85 -13.64 -4.26
CA LYS A 184 21.28 -14.98 -3.80
C LYS A 184 20.82 -15.32 -2.38
N ALA A 185 20.36 -14.34 -1.63
CA ALA A 185 19.98 -14.53 -0.24
C ALA A 185 18.71 -15.37 -0.08
N ASN A 186 18.78 -16.36 0.79
CA ASN A 186 17.64 -17.20 1.17
C ASN A 186 16.79 -16.51 2.26
N SER A 187 16.32 -15.31 1.95
CA SER A 187 15.42 -14.53 2.80
C SER A 187 14.70 -13.48 1.96
N PRO A 188 13.49 -13.07 2.34
CA PRO A 188 12.75 -12.02 1.63
C PRO A 188 13.50 -10.69 1.59
N ALA A 189 13.27 -9.89 0.56
CA ALA A 189 13.79 -8.53 0.48
C ALA A 189 13.18 -7.64 1.56
N ARG A 190 11.89 -7.84 1.86
CA ARG A 190 11.14 -7.16 2.91
C ARG A 190 10.01 -8.04 3.45
N PHE A 191 9.66 -7.81 4.71
CA PHE A 191 8.47 -8.38 5.37
C PHE A 191 8.16 -7.56 6.62
N ASN A 192 6.90 -7.51 7.05
CA ASN A 192 6.44 -6.57 8.08
C ASN A 192 7.09 -6.79 9.47
N ALA A 193 7.43 -8.03 9.80
CA ALA A 193 8.08 -8.39 11.07
C ALA A 193 9.62 -8.40 11.02
N ASP A 194 10.22 -7.72 10.05
CA ASP A 194 11.69 -7.63 9.95
C ASP A 194 12.27 -6.90 11.17
N LYS A 195 12.92 -7.65 12.05
CA LYS A 195 13.50 -7.12 13.31
C LYS A 195 14.48 -5.97 13.08
N ARG A 196 15.10 -5.86 11.90
CA ARG A 196 16.00 -4.76 11.53
C ARG A 196 15.24 -3.46 11.28
N ARG A 197 13.92 -3.53 11.11
CA ARG A 197 13.02 -2.41 10.78
C ARG A 197 11.93 -2.20 11.86
N LEU A 198 12.16 -2.70 13.07
CA LEU A 198 11.33 -2.45 14.24
C LEU A 198 12.03 -1.41 15.12
N ASN A 199 11.56 -0.17 15.09
CA ASN A 199 12.12 0.92 15.87
C ASN A 199 11.06 2.00 16.14
N GLY A 200 10.83 2.35 17.41
CA GLY A 200 9.84 3.36 17.77
C GLY A 200 8.49 3.10 17.12
N ALA A 201 8.05 4.01 16.25
CA ALA A 201 6.79 3.88 15.51
C ALA A 201 6.84 2.78 14.44
N SER A 202 8.01 2.50 13.84
CA SER A 202 8.15 1.55 12.74
C SER A 202 7.82 0.13 13.18
N GLY A 203 6.78 -0.47 12.60
CA GLY A 203 6.33 -1.82 12.90
C GLY A 203 5.83 -2.02 14.34
N CYS A 204 5.32 -0.98 14.99
CA CYS A 204 4.97 -0.99 16.41
C CYS A 204 3.77 -1.90 16.77
N ALA A 205 2.99 -2.32 15.78
CA ALA A 205 1.86 -3.24 15.97
C ALA A 205 0.90 -2.87 17.12
N GLY A 206 0.64 -1.58 17.33
CA GLY A 206 -0.31 -1.07 18.31
C GLY A 206 0.15 -1.03 19.77
N LYS A 207 1.43 -1.30 20.05
CA LYS A 207 1.98 -1.23 21.42
C LYS A 207 2.24 0.18 21.93
N ILE A 208 2.17 1.17 21.05
CA ILE A 208 2.41 2.58 21.34
C ILE A 208 1.36 3.44 20.62
N ALA A 209 1.13 4.66 21.12
CA ALA A 209 0.31 5.65 20.44
C ALA A 209 1.20 6.68 19.75
N VAL A 210 1.21 6.70 18.43
CA VAL A 210 2.09 7.56 17.63
C VAL A 210 1.40 8.89 17.32
N PHE A 211 2.08 9.99 17.61
CA PHE A 211 1.61 11.36 17.36
C PHE A 211 2.12 11.92 16.04
N ALA A 212 3.40 11.68 15.75
CA ALA A 212 4.05 12.16 14.54
C ALA A 212 5.26 11.30 14.17
N VAL A 213 5.62 11.33 12.89
CA VAL A 213 6.84 10.73 12.36
C VAL A 213 7.57 11.73 11.47
N ARG A 214 8.90 11.64 11.43
CA ARG A 214 9.74 12.40 10.51
C ARG A 214 10.32 11.43 9.48
N VAL A 215 10.14 11.74 8.19
CA VAL A 215 10.49 10.86 7.08
C VAL A 215 11.19 11.62 5.94
N ASP A 216 12.05 10.93 5.20
CA ASP A 216 12.63 11.45 3.97
C ASP A 216 11.58 11.61 2.88
N THR A 217 11.85 12.53 1.97
CA THR A 217 11.17 12.66 0.68
C THR A 217 12.18 12.44 -0.43
N TYR A 218 11.72 12.27 -1.66
CA TYR A 218 12.60 11.92 -2.77
C TYR A 218 12.43 12.89 -3.94
N PRO A 219 13.49 13.20 -4.69
CA PRO A 219 13.36 14.04 -5.88
C PRO A 219 12.42 13.39 -6.90
N LYS A 220 11.55 14.21 -7.50
CA LYS A 220 10.69 13.77 -8.60
C LYS A 220 11.55 13.52 -9.85
N PRO A 221 11.43 12.35 -10.51
CA PRO A 221 12.12 12.09 -11.74
C PRO A 221 11.78 13.12 -12.84
N LYS A 222 12.76 13.48 -13.66
CA LYS A 222 12.54 14.40 -14.79
C LYS A 222 11.72 13.77 -15.89
N GLN A 223 11.97 12.48 -16.15
CA GLN A 223 11.27 11.67 -17.15
C GLN A 223 10.89 10.33 -16.58
N LYS A 224 9.74 9.82 -16.99
CA LYS A 224 9.25 8.47 -16.68
C LYS A 224 8.82 7.76 -17.95
N LYS A 225 9.02 6.45 -18.02
CA LYS A 225 8.57 5.60 -19.11
C LYS A 225 8.14 4.25 -18.54
N VAL A 226 7.00 3.76 -18.99
CA VAL A 226 6.50 2.43 -18.64
C VAL A 226 6.77 1.47 -19.79
N PHE A 227 7.33 0.32 -19.45
CA PHE A 227 7.52 -0.83 -20.32
C PHE A 227 6.52 -1.89 -19.92
N TYR A 228 5.66 -2.28 -20.86
CA TYR A 228 4.68 -3.34 -20.66
C TYR A 228 5.21 -4.63 -21.24
N VAL A 229 5.45 -5.63 -20.43
CA VAL A 229 6.05 -6.91 -20.79
C VAL A 229 5.01 -8.00 -20.71
N GLY A 230 4.96 -8.92 -21.70
CA GLY A 230 4.09 -10.08 -21.72
C GLY A 230 4.85 -11.36 -22.09
N SER A 231 4.52 -12.48 -21.43
CA SER A 231 5.04 -13.83 -21.71
C SER A 231 4.08 -14.90 -21.21
N ASN A 232 4.15 -16.10 -21.81
CA ASN A 232 3.45 -17.29 -21.31
C ASN A 232 4.35 -18.15 -20.40
N ASN A 233 5.61 -17.77 -20.26
CA ASN A 233 6.57 -18.46 -19.42
C ASN A 233 6.98 -17.61 -18.22
N SER A 234 6.55 -18.00 -17.02
CA SER A 234 6.83 -17.28 -15.76
C SER A 234 8.34 -17.17 -15.46
N ALA A 235 9.17 -18.14 -15.91
CA ALA A 235 10.63 -18.10 -15.70
C ALA A 235 11.30 -16.92 -16.44
N ILE A 236 10.72 -16.43 -17.53
CA ILE A 236 11.20 -15.23 -18.24
C ILE A 236 11.24 -14.02 -17.30
N PHE A 237 10.21 -13.85 -16.49
CA PHE A 237 10.14 -12.72 -15.55
C PHE A 237 11.22 -12.79 -14.48
N ASN A 238 11.54 -13.99 -13.98
CA ASN A 238 12.63 -14.15 -13.02
C ASN A 238 14.00 -13.85 -13.66
N ARG A 239 14.22 -14.24 -14.93
CA ARG A 239 15.43 -13.89 -15.68
C ARG A 239 15.57 -12.39 -15.89
N ILE A 240 14.49 -11.70 -16.28
CA ILE A 240 14.45 -10.23 -16.39
C ILE A 240 14.72 -9.58 -15.06
N ARG A 241 14.04 -10.03 -13.98
CA ARG A 241 14.23 -9.54 -12.61
C ARG A 241 15.70 -9.62 -12.19
N LYS A 242 16.31 -10.80 -12.31
CA LYS A 242 17.71 -11.02 -11.94
C LYS A 242 18.65 -10.13 -12.73
N HIS A 243 18.42 -10.01 -14.03
CA HIS A 243 19.26 -9.16 -14.88
C HIS A 243 19.18 -7.69 -14.46
N ILE A 244 17.97 -7.15 -14.31
CA ILE A 244 17.76 -5.76 -13.89
C ILE A 244 18.39 -5.51 -12.52
N LEU A 245 18.12 -6.34 -11.53
CA LEU A 245 18.64 -6.14 -10.17
C LEU A 245 20.17 -6.24 -10.08
N THR A 246 20.83 -7.02 -10.94
CA THR A 246 22.28 -7.25 -10.85
C THR A 246 23.13 -6.47 -11.85
N LYS A 247 22.54 -6.06 -12.98
CA LYS A 247 23.29 -5.46 -14.08
C LYS A 247 22.94 -3.99 -14.33
N PHE A 248 21.70 -3.58 -14.04
CA PHE A 248 21.32 -2.19 -14.26
C PHE A 248 22.00 -1.29 -13.23
N GLU A 249 22.52 -0.17 -13.70
CA GLU A 249 22.95 0.92 -12.84
C GLU A 249 21.74 1.60 -12.21
N ASN A 250 20.72 1.86 -13.04
CA ASN A 250 19.50 2.55 -12.65
C ASN A 250 18.34 1.57 -12.40
N LEU A 251 18.00 1.34 -11.12
CA LEU A 251 16.85 0.50 -10.77
C LEU A 251 15.54 1.14 -11.23
N PRO A 252 14.51 0.33 -11.56
CA PRO A 252 13.16 0.80 -11.82
C PRO A 252 12.57 1.61 -10.67
N ILE A 253 11.59 2.46 -10.95
CA ILE A 253 10.73 3.07 -9.93
C ILE A 253 9.85 1.99 -9.31
N SER A 254 9.16 1.21 -10.17
CA SER A 254 8.24 0.15 -9.77
C SER A 254 8.23 -1.00 -10.79
N GLY A 255 7.69 -2.14 -10.38
CA GLY A 255 7.51 -3.28 -11.28
C GLY A 255 6.34 -4.13 -10.81
N GLU A 256 5.19 -3.90 -11.43
CA GLU A 256 3.89 -4.43 -11.04
C GLU A 256 3.48 -5.60 -11.92
N TYR A 257 3.40 -6.77 -11.32
CA TYR A 257 2.93 -7.98 -11.99
C TYR A 257 1.41 -8.12 -11.90
N ILE A 258 0.81 -8.65 -12.96
CA ILE A 258 -0.60 -9.07 -12.98
C ILE A 258 -0.77 -10.29 -13.91
N HIS A 259 -1.41 -11.35 -13.40
CA HIS A 259 -1.81 -12.52 -14.20
C HIS A 259 -3.07 -12.21 -15.02
N ARG A 260 -3.23 -12.87 -16.17
CA ARG A 260 -4.38 -12.68 -17.10
C ARG A 260 -5.73 -12.81 -16.41
N ASP A 261 -5.91 -13.79 -15.52
CA ASP A 261 -7.19 -13.96 -14.82
C ASP A 261 -7.50 -12.77 -13.91
N CYS A 262 -6.47 -12.25 -13.23
CA CYS A 262 -6.60 -11.04 -12.43
C CYS A 262 -6.88 -9.82 -13.31
N TYR A 263 -6.23 -9.73 -14.48
CA TYR A 263 -6.50 -8.68 -15.46
C TYR A 263 -7.98 -8.67 -15.87
N ASP A 264 -8.54 -9.84 -16.22
CA ASP A 264 -9.93 -9.97 -16.69
C ASP A 264 -10.96 -9.64 -15.60
N ILE A 265 -10.76 -10.19 -14.42
CA ILE A 265 -11.65 -9.90 -13.28
C ILE A 265 -11.58 -8.41 -12.92
N THR A 266 -10.40 -7.81 -12.94
CA THR A 266 -10.23 -6.38 -12.71
C THR A 266 -10.91 -5.53 -13.77
N LYS A 267 -10.74 -5.88 -15.06
CA LYS A 267 -11.38 -5.20 -16.18
C LYS A 267 -12.90 -5.18 -16.05
N GLN A 268 -13.49 -6.26 -15.56
CA GLN A 268 -14.94 -6.41 -15.47
C GLN A 268 -15.51 -5.82 -14.17
N TYR A 269 -14.87 -6.07 -13.02
CA TYR A 269 -15.44 -5.83 -11.70
C TYR A 269 -14.87 -4.61 -10.96
N SER A 270 -13.84 -3.96 -11.53
CA SER A 270 -13.30 -2.69 -11.03
C SER A 270 -13.41 -1.53 -12.00
N LYS A 271 -14.18 -1.68 -13.09
CA LYS A 271 -14.28 -0.70 -14.18
C LYS A 271 -14.82 0.65 -13.70
N ASP A 272 -15.84 0.65 -12.86
CA ASP A 272 -16.39 1.88 -12.25
C ASP A 272 -15.35 2.60 -11.40
N THR A 273 -14.66 1.88 -10.54
CA THR A 273 -13.57 2.42 -9.70
C THR A 273 -12.44 2.98 -10.57
N PHE A 274 -12.04 2.24 -11.59
CA PHE A 274 -11.04 2.68 -12.57
C PHE A 274 -11.44 4.01 -13.19
N ILE A 275 -12.66 4.12 -13.74
CA ILE A 275 -13.13 5.33 -14.43
C ILE A 275 -13.25 6.51 -13.47
N VAL A 276 -13.68 6.28 -12.23
CA VAL A 276 -13.76 7.34 -11.22
C VAL A 276 -12.37 7.88 -10.89
N VAL A 277 -11.39 7.00 -10.63
CA VAL A 277 -10.02 7.44 -10.33
C VAL A 277 -9.38 8.14 -11.53
N ASP A 278 -9.59 7.60 -12.72
CA ASP A 278 -9.06 8.15 -13.97
C ASP A 278 -9.57 9.59 -14.28
N ARG A 279 -10.85 9.86 -14.01
CA ARG A 279 -11.46 11.14 -14.36
C ARG A 279 -11.49 12.14 -13.22
N MET A 280 -11.61 11.69 -11.99
CA MET A 280 -11.83 12.53 -10.81
C MET A 280 -10.64 12.52 -9.83
N GLY A 281 -9.65 11.65 -10.08
CA GLY A 281 -8.50 11.46 -9.20
C GLY A 281 -8.80 10.58 -7.99
N ALA A 282 -7.72 10.07 -7.39
CA ALA A 282 -7.80 9.17 -6.24
C ALA A 282 -8.41 9.82 -4.99
N SER A 283 -8.26 11.14 -4.83
CA SER A 283 -8.84 11.92 -3.73
C SER A 283 -10.38 11.90 -3.67
N PHE A 284 -11.03 11.49 -4.76
CA PHE A 284 -12.50 11.34 -4.80
C PHE A 284 -12.98 10.02 -4.15
N MET A 285 -12.11 9.03 -3.99
CA MET A 285 -12.49 7.71 -3.49
C MET A 285 -13.19 7.72 -2.12
N PRO A 286 -12.78 8.51 -1.10
CA PRO A 286 -13.51 8.59 0.16
C PRO A 286 -14.98 9.05 -0.01
N LYS A 287 -15.23 9.98 -0.93
CA LYS A 287 -16.60 10.46 -1.24
C LYS A 287 -17.43 9.36 -1.92
N LEU A 288 -16.82 8.58 -2.82
CA LEU A 288 -17.47 7.44 -3.46
C LEU A 288 -17.85 6.36 -2.44
N PHE A 289 -16.96 6.03 -1.50
CA PHE A 289 -17.25 5.06 -0.44
C PHE A 289 -18.35 5.54 0.50
N GLU A 290 -18.35 6.81 0.86
CA GLU A 290 -19.43 7.39 1.67
C GLU A 290 -20.78 7.37 0.93
N PHE A 291 -20.80 7.66 -0.36
CA PHE A 291 -21.99 7.54 -1.20
C PHE A 291 -22.51 6.09 -1.26
N LYS A 292 -21.62 5.11 -1.50
CA LYS A 292 -21.97 3.68 -1.46
C LYS A 292 -22.56 3.29 -0.10
N ARG A 293 -21.92 3.69 0.98
CA ARG A 293 -22.40 3.43 2.34
C ARG A 293 -23.81 3.96 2.57
N ARG A 294 -24.11 5.18 2.12
CA ARG A 294 -25.47 5.78 2.24
C ARG A 294 -26.52 4.99 1.47
N ILE A 295 -26.21 4.55 0.23
CA ILE A 295 -27.09 3.70 -0.56
C ILE A 295 -27.37 2.37 0.17
N ASP A 296 -26.32 1.71 0.66
CA ASP A 296 -26.46 0.43 1.32
C ASP A 296 -27.24 0.53 2.65
N LEU A 297 -27.02 1.60 3.45
CA LEU A 297 -27.79 1.87 4.65
C LEU A 297 -29.27 2.17 4.35
N PHE A 298 -29.54 2.87 3.23
CA PHE A 298 -30.90 3.08 2.78
C PHE A 298 -31.58 1.77 2.37
N ALA A 299 -30.87 0.94 1.58
CA ALA A 299 -31.39 -0.36 1.14
C ALA A 299 -31.73 -1.29 2.31
N GLN A 300 -30.92 -1.30 3.37
CA GLN A 300 -31.16 -2.12 4.57
C GLN A 300 -32.48 -1.82 5.29
N LYS A 301 -33.08 -0.63 5.06
CA LYS A 301 -34.40 -0.29 5.64
C LYS A 301 -35.56 -1.01 4.96
N PHE A 302 -35.33 -1.61 3.80
CA PHE A 302 -36.36 -2.27 3.00
C PHE A 302 -35.98 -3.70 2.71
N SER A 303 -36.74 -4.65 3.24
CA SER A 303 -36.49 -6.10 3.11
C SER A 303 -36.50 -6.62 1.67
N LEU A 304 -37.16 -5.89 0.76
CA LEU A 304 -37.23 -6.24 -0.68
C LEU A 304 -35.99 -5.85 -1.47
N LEU A 305 -35.14 -4.94 -0.93
CA LEU A 305 -33.93 -4.51 -1.62
C LEU A 305 -32.76 -5.48 -1.34
N PRO A 306 -31.96 -5.77 -2.36
CA PRO A 306 -30.84 -6.69 -2.18
C PRO A 306 -29.74 -6.09 -1.30
N ASN A 307 -29.08 -6.93 -0.53
CA ASN A 307 -27.85 -6.56 0.17
C ASN A 307 -26.79 -6.08 -0.82
N LYS A 308 -25.99 -5.08 -0.39
CA LYS A 308 -24.94 -4.47 -1.24
C LYS A 308 -25.52 -3.89 -2.54
N LEU A 309 -26.65 -3.19 -2.45
CA LEU A 309 -27.33 -2.56 -3.58
C LEU A 309 -26.39 -1.62 -4.36
N SER A 310 -25.55 -0.87 -3.65
CA SER A 310 -24.56 0.03 -4.26
C SER A 310 -23.63 -0.69 -5.23
N ASP A 311 -23.10 -1.86 -4.85
CA ASP A 311 -22.21 -2.66 -5.68
C ASP A 311 -22.92 -3.20 -6.93
N LYS A 312 -24.15 -3.68 -6.78
CA LYS A 312 -24.96 -4.19 -7.89
C LYS A 312 -25.30 -3.07 -8.89
N LEU A 313 -25.67 -1.90 -8.39
CA LEU A 313 -25.98 -0.74 -9.23
C LEU A 313 -24.76 -0.25 -10.01
N LEU A 314 -23.61 -0.10 -9.33
CA LEU A 314 -22.37 0.32 -9.98
C LEU A 314 -21.88 -0.71 -11.00
N GLN A 315 -22.04 -2.02 -10.72
CA GLN A 315 -21.71 -3.05 -11.69
C GLN A 315 -22.62 -2.98 -12.92
N PHE A 316 -23.91 -2.77 -12.74
CA PHE A 316 -24.83 -2.58 -13.88
C PHE A 316 -24.45 -1.35 -14.73
N ILE A 317 -24.16 -0.22 -14.09
CA ILE A 317 -23.68 0.97 -14.79
C ILE A 317 -22.37 0.68 -15.53
N SER A 318 -21.46 -0.09 -14.95
CA SER A 318 -20.17 -0.42 -15.56
C SER A 318 -20.30 -1.18 -16.89
N TYR A 319 -21.36 -1.99 -17.08
CA TYR A 319 -21.62 -2.67 -18.35
C TYR A 319 -22.01 -1.71 -19.47
N LEU A 320 -22.60 -0.56 -19.14
CA LEU A 320 -23.00 0.46 -20.11
C LEU A 320 -21.84 1.38 -20.52
N LEU A 321 -20.73 1.35 -19.79
CA LEU A 321 -19.58 2.18 -20.07
C LEU A 321 -18.70 1.56 -21.17
N PRO A 322 -18.03 2.38 -22.03
CA PRO A 322 -17.15 1.89 -23.08
C PRO A 322 -15.92 1.19 -22.53
N ASN A 323 -15.19 0.49 -23.40
CA ASN A 323 -13.88 -0.07 -23.03
C ASN A 323 -12.95 1.04 -22.52
N HIS A 324 -12.25 0.76 -21.41
CA HIS A 324 -11.44 1.76 -20.70
C HIS A 324 -9.93 1.45 -20.80
N LEU A 325 -9.57 0.28 -21.35
CA LEU A 325 -8.18 -0.15 -21.50
C LEU A 325 -7.69 0.07 -22.93
N PRO A 326 -6.40 0.41 -23.11
CA PRO A 326 -5.78 0.58 -24.41
C PRO A 326 -5.75 -0.71 -25.26
N ASP A 327 -5.85 -0.57 -26.57
CA ASP A 327 -5.88 -1.70 -27.49
C ASP A 327 -4.63 -2.58 -27.43
N ARG A 328 -3.44 -2.00 -27.24
CA ARG A 328 -2.21 -2.78 -27.10
C ARG A 328 -2.18 -3.64 -25.84
N MET A 329 -2.75 -3.15 -24.74
CA MET A 329 -2.91 -3.96 -23.53
C MET A 329 -3.85 -5.14 -23.79
N GLU A 330 -4.97 -4.93 -24.50
CA GLU A 330 -5.91 -5.98 -24.87
C GLU A 330 -5.26 -7.02 -25.81
N GLN A 331 -4.46 -6.57 -26.75
CA GLN A 331 -3.69 -7.48 -27.65
C GLN A 331 -2.72 -8.33 -26.83
N TYR A 332 -2.01 -7.75 -25.86
CA TYR A 332 -1.10 -8.50 -25.00
C TYR A 332 -1.86 -9.46 -24.09
N ARG A 333 -2.98 -9.02 -23.48
CA ARG A 333 -3.87 -9.89 -22.70
C ARG A 333 -4.33 -11.12 -23.51
N ASN A 334 -4.66 -10.95 -24.78
CA ASN A 334 -5.10 -12.06 -25.63
C ASN A 334 -3.97 -13.04 -25.98
N LYS A 335 -2.73 -12.57 -25.97
CA LYS A 335 -1.55 -13.34 -26.36
C LYS A 335 -0.80 -13.99 -25.20
N TYR A 336 -0.79 -13.34 -24.02
CA TYR A 336 0.06 -13.72 -22.90
C TYR A 336 -0.75 -13.96 -21.63
N GLU A 337 -0.24 -14.83 -20.76
CA GLU A 337 -0.80 -15.11 -19.44
C GLU A 337 -0.24 -14.20 -18.35
N HIS A 338 1.04 -13.89 -18.47
CA HIS A 338 1.75 -13.08 -17.48
C HIS A 338 2.04 -11.69 -18.04
N HIS A 339 1.80 -10.66 -17.23
CA HIS A 339 2.02 -9.27 -17.60
C HIS A 339 2.84 -8.56 -16.52
N TRP A 340 3.80 -7.76 -16.93
CA TRP A 340 4.64 -6.98 -16.02
C TRP A 340 4.76 -5.54 -16.48
N ILE A 341 4.36 -4.61 -15.62
CA ILE A 341 4.36 -3.18 -15.85
C ILE A 341 5.59 -2.62 -15.13
N ILE A 342 6.61 -2.21 -15.87
CA ILE A 342 7.89 -1.74 -15.33
C ILE A 342 8.03 -0.25 -15.59
N GLU A 343 8.07 0.56 -14.52
CA GLU A 343 8.27 2.00 -14.62
C GLU A 343 9.74 2.35 -14.42
N MET A 344 10.34 2.98 -15.40
CA MET A 344 11.72 3.46 -15.39
C MET A 344 11.78 4.98 -15.34
N SER A 345 12.89 5.54 -14.89
CA SER A 345 13.15 6.99 -14.90
C SER A 345 14.48 7.35 -15.50
N ASP A 346 14.53 8.54 -16.09
CA ASP A 346 15.73 9.24 -16.52
C ASP A 346 16.67 8.33 -17.38
N GLU A 347 17.93 8.18 -17.02
CA GLU A 347 18.93 7.36 -17.74
C GLU A 347 18.53 5.87 -17.78
N GLY A 348 17.81 5.38 -16.80
CA GLY A 348 17.30 4.00 -16.74
C GLY A 348 16.36 3.64 -17.88
N ILE A 349 15.73 4.64 -18.52
CA ILE A 349 14.83 4.43 -19.67
C ILE A 349 15.61 3.87 -20.86
N LEU A 350 16.78 4.42 -21.17
CA LEU A 350 17.63 3.95 -22.27
C LEU A 350 18.21 2.57 -21.98
N GLU A 351 18.62 2.35 -20.72
CA GLU A 351 19.13 1.07 -20.24
C GLU A 351 18.10 -0.05 -20.41
N ALA A 352 16.86 0.18 -20.00
CA ALA A 352 15.76 -0.78 -20.13
C ALA A 352 15.38 -1.03 -21.60
N ARG A 353 15.30 0.02 -22.42
CA ARG A 353 15.00 -0.09 -23.85
C ARG A 353 16.03 -0.96 -24.57
N THR A 354 17.30 -0.72 -24.31
CA THR A 354 18.40 -1.48 -24.91
C THR A 354 18.34 -2.95 -24.49
N PHE A 355 18.10 -3.19 -23.19
CA PHE A 355 17.98 -4.54 -22.66
C PHE A 355 16.80 -5.30 -23.27
N PHE A 356 15.58 -4.75 -23.26
CA PHE A 356 14.40 -5.44 -23.75
C PHE A 356 14.46 -5.72 -25.24
N ASN A 357 14.96 -4.77 -26.04
CA ASN A 357 15.17 -4.96 -27.49
C ASN A 357 16.13 -6.12 -27.81
N ARG A 358 17.14 -6.33 -26.99
CA ARG A 358 18.06 -7.46 -27.14
C ARG A 358 17.44 -8.75 -26.58
N PHE A 359 16.87 -8.69 -25.40
CA PHE A 359 16.37 -9.86 -24.65
C PHE A 359 15.27 -10.61 -25.43
N PHE A 360 14.29 -9.90 -25.98
CA PHE A 360 13.17 -10.51 -26.69
C PHE A 360 13.46 -10.88 -28.16
N LYS A 361 14.69 -10.69 -28.64
CA LYS A 361 15.14 -11.33 -29.90
C LYS A 361 15.46 -12.81 -29.72
N GLU A 362 15.85 -13.21 -28.53
CA GLU A 362 16.34 -14.55 -28.20
C GLU A 362 15.42 -15.33 -27.25
N ASN A 363 14.38 -14.68 -26.72
CA ASN A 363 13.53 -15.26 -25.70
C ASN A 363 12.06 -15.10 -26.05
N GLU A 364 11.25 -16.03 -25.56
CA GLU A 364 9.78 -16.00 -25.65
C GLU A 364 9.24 -14.76 -24.94
N GLY A 365 8.12 -14.23 -25.42
CA GLY A 365 7.48 -13.04 -24.91
C GLY A 365 7.70 -11.82 -25.80
N ASN A 366 7.27 -10.69 -25.34
CA ASN A 366 7.49 -9.40 -26.02
C ASN A 366 7.27 -8.23 -25.03
N PHE A 367 7.59 -7.02 -25.48
CA PHE A 367 7.32 -5.80 -24.73
C PHE A 367 6.88 -4.67 -25.66
N PHE A 368 6.29 -3.64 -25.08
CA PHE A 368 6.15 -2.34 -25.73
C PHE A 368 6.40 -1.20 -24.76
N GLU A 369 6.89 -0.10 -25.27
CA GLU A 369 6.96 1.16 -24.54
C GLU A 369 5.59 1.82 -24.58
N CYS A 370 5.00 2.05 -23.41
CA CYS A 370 3.73 2.74 -23.30
C CYS A 370 3.87 4.21 -23.71
N ASP A 371 2.90 4.73 -24.45
CA ASP A 371 2.67 6.17 -24.45
C ASP A 371 2.15 6.64 -23.07
N GLN A 372 1.97 7.94 -22.91
CA GLN A 372 1.55 8.49 -21.61
C GLN A 372 0.20 7.92 -21.17
N ARG A 373 -0.78 7.85 -22.08
CA ARG A 373 -2.12 7.33 -21.80
C ARG A 373 -2.09 5.85 -21.42
N GLU A 374 -1.33 5.06 -22.16
CA GLU A 374 -1.17 3.63 -21.89
C GLU A 374 -0.49 3.38 -20.55
N ALA A 375 0.54 4.16 -20.21
CA ALA A 375 1.22 4.08 -18.92
C ALA A 375 0.29 4.35 -17.75
N GLU A 376 -0.47 5.46 -17.80
CA GLU A 376 -1.46 5.81 -16.79
C GLU A 376 -2.51 4.70 -16.63
N LYS A 377 -3.03 4.17 -17.75
CA LYS A 377 -4.04 3.11 -17.73
C LYS A 377 -3.48 1.78 -17.22
N ALA A 378 -2.27 1.40 -17.59
CA ALA A 378 -1.64 0.16 -17.15
C ALA A 378 -1.41 0.17 -15.62
N ILE A 379 -0.84 1.26 -15.11
CA ILE A 379 -0.61 1.43 -13.66
C ILE A 379 -1.94 1.43 -12.91
N LEU A 380 -2.93 2.19 -13.39
CA LEU A 380 -4.23 2.28 -12.75
C LEU A 380 -4.98 0.94 -12.76
N HIS A 381 -4.93 0.18 -13.88
CA HIS A 381 -5.55 -1.13 -13.97
C HIS A 381 -4.99 -2.10 -12.92
N ARG A 382 -3.67 -2.17 -12.81
CA ARG A 382 -3.01 -2.97 -11.79
C ARG A 382 -3.38 -2.50 -10.37
N PHE A 383 -3.48 -1.19 -10.19
CA PHE A 383 -3.76 -0.59 -8.90
C PHE A 383 -5.16 -0.91 -8.37
N VAL A 384 -6.20 -0.90 -9.23
CA VAL A 384 -7.57 -1.22 -8.81
C VAL A 384 -7.85 -2.71 -8.70
N ALA A 385 -6.87 -3.59 -8.97
CA ALA A 385 -7.03 -5.04 -8.95
C ALA A 385 -7.56 -5.55 -7.59
N ALA A 386 -7.08 -5.01 -6.49
CA ALA A 386 -7.49 -5.40 -5.14
C ALA A 386 -9.00 -5.20 -4.88
N SER A 387 -9.66 -4.27 -5.58
CA SER A 387 -11.10 -4.00 -5.43
C SER A 387 -12.00 -4.97 -6.20
N SER A 388 -11.44 -5.78 -7.10
CA SER A 388 -12.21 -6.61 -8.05
C SER A 388 -12.85 -7.82 -7.40
N LEU A 389 -12.13 -8.52 -6.53
CA LEU A 389 -12.62 -9.76 -5.91
C LEU A 389 -13.82 -9.58 -4.98
N PRO A 390 -13.85 -8.56 -4.09
CA PRO A 390 -15.04 -8.26 -3.29
C PRO A 390 -16.28 -7.99 -4.15
N ARG A 391 -16.15 -7.24 -5.25
CA ARG A 391 -17.24 -6.99 -6.18
C ARG A 391 -17.69 -8.26 -6.91
N TYR A 392 -16.74 -9.09 -7.38
CA TYR A 392 -17.04 -10.37 -7.97
C TYR A 392 -17.86 -11.25 -7.02
N LYS A 393 -17.46 -11.35 -5.75
CA LYS A 393 -18.18 -12.10 -4.71
C LYS A 393 -19.62 -11.61 -4.54
N VAL A 394 -19.85 -10.29 -4.48
CA VAL A 394 -21.20 -9.72 -4.37
C VAL A 394 -22.07 -10.10 -5.56
N MET A 395 -21.51 -10.07 -6.77
CA MET A 395 -22.25 -10.37 -8.00
C MET A 395 -22.51 -11.87 -8.20
N ASN A 396 -21.70 -12.75 -7.62
CA ASN A 396 -21.76 -14.20 -7.78
C ASN A 396 -22.00 -14.93 -6.44
N ASN A 397 -22.71 -14.30 -5.52
CA ASN A 397 -22.89 -14.76 -4.14
C ASN A 397 -23.51 -16.18 -4.02
N GLU A 398 -24.29 -16.63 -5.02
CA GLU A 398 -24.91 -17.96 -5.00
C GLU A 398 -23.91 -19.09 -5.18
N SER A 399 -22.80 -18.84 -5.88
CA SER A 399 -21.78 -19.86 -6.22
C SER A 399 -20.46 -19.67 -5.45
N THR A 400 -20.35 -18.64 -4.61
CA THR A 400 -19.10 -18.24 -3.95
C THR A 400 -19.19 -18.35 -2.44
N GLY A 401 -18.08 -18.74 -1.81
CA GLY A 401 -17.89 -18.86 -0.37
C GLY A 401 -17.07 -17.73 0.21
N GLU A 402 -16.15 -18.07 1.09
CA GLU A 402 -15.24 -17.13 1.76
C GLU A 402 -14.12 -16.64 0.83
N MET A 403 -13.54 -15.49 1.19
CA MET A 403 -12.34 -14.98 0.53
C MET A 403 -11.15 -15.22 1.44
N LEU A 404 -10.05 -15.68 0.84
CA LEU A 404 -8.75 -15.79 1.48
C LEU A 404 -7.77 -14.92 0.69
N SER A 405 -7.08 -14.01 1.37
CA SER A 405 -6.09 -13.12 0.77
C SER A 405 -4.76 -13.27 1.47
N LEU A 406 -3.73 -13.62 0.72
CA LEU A 406 -2.38 -13.84 1.21
C LEU A 406 -1.42 -12.85 0.56
N ASP A 407 -0.50 -12.33 1.37
CA ASP A 407 0.64 -11.55 0.91
C ASP A 407 1.91 -12.37 1.19
N ILE A 408 2.44 -13.00 0.16
CA ILE A 408 3.59 -13.88 0.25
C ILE A 408 4.87 -13.13 -0.10
N ALA A 409 5.81 -13.10 0.84
CA ALA A 409 7.15 -12.57 0.60
C ALA A 409 8.13 -13.75 0.40
N LEU A 410 8.46 -14.05 -0.85
CA LEU A 410 9.37 -15.14 -1.20
C LEU A 410 10.84 -14.76 -0.93
N PRO A 411 11.70 -15.74 -0.67
CA PRO A 411 13.14 -15.54 -0.64
C PRO A 411 13.65 -14.90 -1.94
N ARG A 412 14.70 -14.09 -1.86
CA ARG A 412 15.26 -13.39 -3.02
C ARG A 412 15.87 -14.33 -4.06
N ASN A 413 16.31 -15.51 -3.63
CA ASN A 413 16.85 -16.56 -4.49
C ASN A 413 15.82 -17.53 -5.03
N GLU A 414 14.51 -17.36 -4.71
CA GLU A 414 13.47 -18.25 -5.23
C GLU A 414 13.42 -18.20 -6.76
N GLU A 415 13.42 -19.37 -7.39
CA GLU A 415 13.31 -19.53 -8.83
C GLU A 415 11.86 -19.71 -9.26
N ASN A 416 11.10 -20.51 -8.50
CA ASN A 416 9.72 -20.88 -8.77
C ASN A 416 8.78 -19.89 -8.04
N TRP A 417 8.74 -18.66 -8.53
CA TRP A 417 7.98 -17.59 -7.89
C TRP A 417 6.48 -17.63 -8.17
N PHE A 418 6.07 -18.32 -9.25
CA PHE A 418 4.67 -18.48 -9.60
C PHE A 418 4.11 -19.74 -8.94
N GLU A 419 2.99 -19.62 -8.26
CA GLU A 419 2.41 -20.70 -7.46
C GLU A 419 1.78 -21.77 -8.32
N GLU A 420 2.05 -23.01 -7.98
CA GLU A 420 1.37 -24.22 -8.46
C GLU A 420 0.70 -24.89 -7.26
N LEU A 421 -0.63 -24.83 -7.21
CA LEU A 421 -1.41 -25.44 -6.14
C LEU A 421 -1.61 -26.94 -6.37
N PRO A 422 -1.59 -27.76 -5.31
CA PRO A 422 -2.06 -29.14 -5.39
C PRO A 422 -3.51 -29.23 -5.89
N PRO A 423 -3.87 -30.26 -6.69
CA PRO A 423 -5.23 -30.40 -7.22
C PRO A 423 -6.33 -30.43 -6.16
N GLU A 424 -6.02 -30.94 -4.97
CA GLU A 424 -6.95 -30.96 -3.84
C GLU A 424 -7.33 -29.54 -3.42
N ILE A 425 -6.34 -28.64 -3.28
CA ILE A 425 -6.56 -27.24 -2.93
C ILE A 425 -7.27 -26.50 -4.07
N GLU A 426 -6.84 -26.71 -5.33
CA GLU A 426 -7.52 -26.12 -6.49
C GLU A 426 -9.00 -26.50 -6.57
N SER A 427 -9.35 -27.71 -6.12
CA SER A 427 -10.74 -28.18 -6.13
C SER A 427 -11.68 -27.33 -5.27
N PHE A 428 -11.18 -26.67 -4.24
CA PHE A 428 -11.94 -25.78 -3.35
C PHE A 428 -12.12 -24.38 -3.90
N LEU A 429 -11.30 -23.98 -4.87
CA LEU A 429 -11.25 -22.63 -5.37
C LEU A 429 -12.25 -22.40 -6.50
N LYS A 430 -12.93 -21.26 -6.46
CA LYS A 430 -13.74 -20.71 -7.55
C LYS A 430 -12.91 -19.80 -8.44
N ILE A 431 -12.05 -18.98 -7.84
CA ILE A 431 -11.15 -18.03 -8.51
C ILE A 431 -9.87 -17.92 -7.71
N LYS A 432 -8.76 -17.76 -8.42
CA LYS A 432 -7.45 -17.37 -7.90
C LYS A 432 -6.92 -16.18 -8.71
N LEU A 433 -6.52 -15.12 -8.01
CA LEU A 433 -6.02 -13.90 -8.62
C LEU A 433 -4.61 -13.63 -8.13
N TYR A 434 -3.67 -13.57 -9.07
CA TYR A 434 -2.26 -13.31 -8.79
C TYR A 434 -1.83 -11.95 -9.36
N TYR A 435 -1.28 -11.13 -8.50
CA TYR A 435 -0.65 -9.87 -8.84
C TYR A 435 0.39 -9.54 -7.76
N GLY A 436 1.33 -8.63 -8.01
CA GLY A 436 2.34 -8.39 -6.99
C GLY A 436 3.46 -7.46 -7.41
N HIS A 437 4.41 -7.32 -6.51
CA HIS A 437 5.63 -6.51 -6.65
C HIS A 437 6.81 -7.42 -6.98
N LEU A 438 6.96 -7.79 -8.25
CA LEU A 438 7.83 -8.90 -8.63
C LEU A 438 9.31 -8.65 -8.34
N PHE A 439 9.80 -7.41 -8.39
CA PHE A 439 11.20 -7.12 -8.05
C PHE A 439 11.57 -7.51 -6.63
N CYS A 440 10.69 -7.31 -5.66
CA CYS A 440 10.92 -7.71 -4.27
C CYS A 440 10.33 -9.07 -3.91
N HIS A 441 9.80 -9.83 -4.88
CA HIS A 441 9.16 -11.12 -4.69
C HIS A 441 8.03 -11.10 -3.65
N VAL A 442 7.21 -10.05 -3.65
CA VAL A 442 5.98 -9.98 -2.85
C VAL A 442 4.80 -10.18 -3.77
N ILE A 443 4.11 -11.29 -3.58
CA ILE A 443 2.98 -11.71 -4.41
C ILE A 443 1.69 -11.65 -3.59
N HIS A 444 0.70 -10.98 -4.12
CA HIS A 444 -0.67 -11.00 -3.62
C HIS A 444 -1.41 -12.18 -4.25
N GLN A 445 -1.91 -13.06 -3.42
CA GLN A 445 -2.65 -14.25 -3.82
C GLN A 445 -4.04 -14.17 -3.21
N ASN A 446 -5.03 -13.87 -4.04
CA ASN A 446 -6.41 -13.73 -3.61
C ASN A 446 -7.24 -14.91 -4.12
N TYR A 447 -7.83 -15.65 -3.20
CA TYR A 447 -8.66 -16.80 -3.48
C TYR A 447 -10.12 -16.51 -3.11
N LEU A 448 -11.01 -16.96 -3.95
CA LEU A 448 -12.42 -17.03 -3.64
C LEU A 448 -12.85 -18.51 -3.63
N LEU A 449 -13.30 -18.97 -2.49
CA LEU A 449 -13.69 -20.36 -2.29
C LEU A 449 -15.05 -20.66 -2.94
N LYS A 450 -15.29 -21.91 -3.27
CA LYS A 450 -16.61 -22.40 -3.65
C LYS A 450 -17.58 -22.28 -2.47
N LYS A 451 -18.86 -22.16 -2.74
CA LYS A 451 -19.89 -22.10 -1.72
C LYS A 451 -19.85 -23.33 -0.80
N GLY A 452 -19.89 -23.10 0.49
CA GLY A 452 -19.87 -24.16 1.52
C GLY A 452 -18.46 -24.59 1.96
N VAL A 453 -17.40 -24.12 1.30
CA VAL A 453 -16.03 -24.35 1.74
C VAL A 453 -15.62 -23.21 2.70
N LYS A 454 -15.04 -23.56 3.83
CA LYS A 454 -14.52 -22.60 4.81
C LYS A 454 -13.04 -22.31 4.55
N ALA A 455 -12.60 -21.11 4.87
CA ALA A 455 -11.19 -20.75 4.76
C ALA A 455 -10.28 -21.62 5.64
N GLU A 456 -10.78 -22.01 6.82
CA GLU A 456 -10.08 -22.89 7.77
C GLU A 456 -9.79 -24.29 7.20
N ASP A 457 -10.59 -24.77 6.26
CA ASP A 457 -10.42 -26.10 5.63
C ASP A 457 -9.34 -26.07 4.53
N VAL A 458 -8.91 -24.88 4.08
CA VAL A 458 -8.00 -24.69 2.95
C VAL A 458 -6.64 -24.14 3.39
N TRP A 459 -6.60 -23.59 4.59
CA TRP A 459 -5.43 -22.91 5.19
C TRP A 459 -4.41 -23.89 5.78
#